data_366576a2b2885d8b58e9a8afbebaac14
#
_entry.id   366576a2b2885d8b58e9a8afbebaac14
#
_cell.length_a   1.000
_cell.length_b   1.000
_cell.length_c   1.000
_cell.angle_alpha   90.00
_cell.angle_beta   90.00
_cell.angle_gamma   90.00
#
_symmetry.space_group_name_H-M   'P 1'
#
loop_
_entity.id
_entity.type
_entity.pdbx_description
1 polymer ?
#
loop_
_entity_poly.entity_id
_entity_poly.type
_entity_poly.pdbx_seq_one_letter_code
_entity_poly.pdbx_strand_id
1 'polypeptide(L)'
;LCRTEHMFFAEDRIKAVREMICARTVEEREAALAKVEPFQQGDFEAMYRIMGERPMTIRYLDPPLHEFLPTKDEDIKELAADMGMTFDDLKNVVASLHEFNPMMGHRGCRLAVTYPEIAAMQTRAVIKAALNVSAETGYIITPHIMIPLVGEVKELKFVKDVVVKVADELIKASGVDMKYLVGTMIEIPRAALTAGEIAKEAEFFSFGTNDLTQMTFGFSRDDAAKFLGAYYENKIYESDPFQHLDQIGVGKLVKMAAHDGRETRPDLGLGICGEHGGDPTSVEFCHNVGLDYVSCSPFRVPIGRAHV
;
A
#
# COMPACT_ATOMS: atom_id res chain seq x y z
N LEU A 1 4.55 1.52 -9.10
CA LEU A 1 3.89 1.12 -7.85
C LEU A 1 2.61 0.35 -8.16
N CYS A 2 2.52 -0.87 -7.65
CA CYS A 2 1.32 -1.70 -7.69
C CYS A 2 0.56 -1.57 -6.37
N ARG A 3 -0.74 -1.27 -6.44
CA ARG A 3 -1.69 -1.26 -5.31
C ARG A 3 -2.50 -2.54 -5.36
N THR A 4 -2.23 -3.48 -4.46
CA THR A 4 -2.79 -4.84 -4.54
C THR A 4 -4.30 -4.92 -4.28
N GLU A 5 -4.90 -3.92 -3.64
CA GLU A 5 -6.34 -3.88 -3.43
C GLU A 5 -7.14 -3.94 -4.72
N HIS A 6 -6.65 -3.35 -5.81
CA HIS A 6 -7.33 -3.39 -7.11
C HIS A 6 -7.45 -4.81 -7.70
N MET A 7 -6.60 -5.73 -7.24
CA MET A 7 -6.64 -7.13 -7.67
C MET A 7 -7.77 -7.92 -6.98
N PHE A 8 -8.35 -7.39 -5.91
CA PHE A 8 -9.36 -8.10 -5.12
C PHE A 8 -10.80 -7.88 -5.57
N PHE A 9 -11.07 -6.83 -6.38
CA PHE A 9 -12.43 -6.45 -6.78
C PHE A 9 -12.97 -7.19 -8.02
N ALA A 10 -12.16 -7.97 -8.72
CA ALA A 10 -12.63 -8.72 -9.88
C ALA A 10 -13.64 -9.82 -9.48
N GLU A 11 -14.66 -10.03 -10.32
CA GLU A 11 -15.79 -10.94 -10.03
C GLU A 11 -15.36 -12.37 -9.74
N ASP A 12 -14.30 -12.84 -10.41
CA ASP A 12 -13.77 -14.19 -10.28
C ASP A 12 -13.05 -14.45 -8.95
N ARG A 13 -12.70 -13.40 -8.20
CA ARG A 13 -11.89 -13.50 -6.97
C ARG A 13 -12.52 -12.84 -5.75
N ILE A 14 -13.44 -11.87 -5.93
CA ILE A 14 -14.05 -11.13 -4.83
C ILE A 14 -14.76 -12.07 -3.83
N LYS A 15 -15.31 -13.18 -4.28
CA LYS A 15 -15.93 -14.17 -3.40
C LYS A 15 -14.95 -14.76 -2.40
N ALA A 16 -13.75 -15.17 -2.85
CA ALA A 16 -12.70 -15.71 -1.98
C ALA A 16 -12.18 -14.65 -1.00
N VAL A 17 -12.10 -13.39 -1.43
CA VAL A 17 -11.75 -12.26 -0.55
C VAL A 17 -12.79 -12.07 0.55
N ARG A 18 -14.08 -12.16 0.21
CA ARG A 18 -15.18 -12.06 1.19
C ARG A 18 -15.21 -13.25 2.14
N GLU A 19 -14.91 -14.45 1.67
CA GLU A 19 -14.72 -15.63 2.53
C GLU A 19 -13.57 -15.40 3.54
N MET A 20 -12.46 -14.83 3.09
CA MET A 20 -11.33 -14.47 3.96
C MET A 20 -11.73 -13.47 5.04
N ILE A 21 -12.52 -12.44 4.68
CA ILE A 21 -12.99 -11.40 5.60
C ILE A 21 -13.95 -11.97 6.65
N CYS A 22 -14.84 -12.89 6.24
CA CYS A 22 -15.83 -13.50 7.11
C CYS A 22 -15.30 -14.69 7.92
N ALA A 23 -14.06 -15.11 7.70
CA ALA A 23 -13.42 -16.23 8.41
C ALA A 23 -13.35 -15.96 9.92
N ARG A 24 -13.73 -16.95 10.73
CA ARG A 24 -13.76 -16.87 12.19
C ARG A 24 -12.48 -17.43 12.83
N THR A 25 -11.77 -18.29 12.10
CA THR A 25 -10.51 -18.91 12.54
C THR A 25 -9.38 -18.63 11.56
N VAL A 26 -8.13 -18.85 12.00
CA VAL A 26 -6.96 -18.70 11.14
C VAL A 26 -7.02 -19.73 10.00
N GLU A 27 -7.42 -20.96 10.28
CA GLU A 27 -7.52 -22.05 9.31
C GLU A 27 -8.54 -21.74 8.20
N GLU A 28 -9.71 -21.19 8.57
CA GLU A 28 -10.71 -20.74 7.59
C GLU A 28 -10.16 -19.61 6.73
N ARG A 29 -9.43 -18.65 7.33
CA ARG A 29 -8.83 -17.53 6.60
C ARG A 29 -7.72 -18.02 5.67
N GLU A 30 -6.85 -18.90 6.12
CA GLU A 30 -5.82 -19.50 5.26
C GLU A 30 -6.41 -20.28 4.09
N ALA A 31 -7.49 -21.03 4.32
CA ALA A 31 -8.21 -21.75 3.25
C ALA A 31 -8.78 -20.79 2.20
N ALA A 32 -9.33 -19.64 2.61
CA ALA A 32 -9.82 -18.62 1.70
C ALA A 32 -8.67 -17.91 0.96
N LEU A 33 -7.59 -17.58 1.67
CA LEU A 33 -6.39 -16.97 1.10
C LEU A 33 -5.72 -17.89 0.07
N ALA A 34 -5.74 -19.22 0.27
CA ALA A 34 -5.24 -20.18 -0.70
C ALA A 34 -6.00 -20.14 -2.05
N LYS A 35 -7.25 -19.68 -2.04
CA LYS A 35 -8.02 -19.44 -3.28
C LYS A 35 -7.63 -18.12 -3.96
N VAL A 36 -7.23 -17.11 -3.19
CA VAL A 36 -6.82 -15.79 -3.69
C VAL A 36 -5.39 -15.81 -4.24
N GLU A 37 -4.49 -16.57 -3.60
CA GLU A 37 -3.06 -16.58 -3.91
C GLU A 37 -2.74 -16.82 -5.41
N PRO A 38 -3.36 -17.81 -6.12
CA PRO A 38 -3.08 -18.03 -7.54
C PRO A 38 -3.44 -16.86 -8.44
N PHE A 39 -4.51 -16.14 -8.12
CA PHE A 39 -4.91 -14.94 -8.88
C PHE A 39 -3.89 -13.82 -8.72
N GLN A 40 -3.47 -13.53 -7.48
CA GLN A 40 -2.44 -12.51 -7.24
C GLN A 40 -1.10 -12.91 -7.86
N GLN A 41 -0.70 -14.16 -7.74
CA GLN A 41 0.53 -14.65 -8.36
C GLN A 41 0.49 -14.45 -9.88
N GLY A 42 -0.59 -14.81 -10.55
CA GLY A 42 -0.76 -14.60 -11.99
C GLY A 42 -0.70 -13.14 -12.41
N ASP A 43 -1.32 -12.24 -11.63
CA ASP A 43 -1.27 -10.80 -11.88
C ASP A 43 0.17 -10.27 -11.74
N PHE A 44 0.90 -10.68 -10.70
CA PHE A 44 2.31 -10.28 -10.52
C PHE A 44 3.21 -10.84 -11.62
N GLU A 45 3.00 -12.08 -12.07
CA GLU A 45 3.74 -12.64 -13.20
C GLU A 45 3.53 -11.81 -14.48
N ALA A 46 2.27 -11.46 -14.77
CA ALA A 46 1.95 -10.60 -15.93
C ALA A 46 2.65 -9.24 -15.85
N MET A 47 2.63 -8.62 -14.67
CA MET A 47 3.30 -7.35 -14.47
C MET A 47 4.82 -7.46 -14.55
N TYR A 48 5.44 -8.48 -13.98
CA TYR A 48 6.89 -8.71 -14.07
C TYR A 48 7.34 -8.93 -15.52
N ARG A 49 6.58 -9.66 -16.33
CA ARG A 49 6.88 -9.84 -17.77
C ARG A 49 6.90 -8.49 -18.52
N ILE A 50 5.96 -7.57 -18.17
CA ILE A 50 5.88 -6.24 -18.79
C ILE A 50 7.02 -5.33 -18.28
N MET A 51 7.31 -5.38 -16.99
CA MET A 51 8.34 -4.53 -16.38
C MET A 51 9.75 -4.95 -16.77
N GLY A 52 9.98 -6.23 -17.03
CA GLY A 52 11.30 -6.75 -17.28
C GLY A 52 12.22 -6.57 -16.09
N GLU A 53 13.44 -6.11 -16.31
CA GLU A 53 14.43 -5.85 -15.26
C GLU A 53 14.18 -4.55 -14.45
N ARG A 54 13.13 -3.80 -14.80
CA ARG A 54 12.81 -2.55 -14.11
C ARG A 54 12.22 -2.83 -12.73
N PRO A 55 12.57 -2.03 -11.71
CA PRO A 55 12.04 -2.21 -10.36
C PRO A 55 10.51 -2.03 -10.33
N MET A 56 9.86 -2.89 -9.58
CA MET A 56 8.43 -2.82 -9.32
C MET A 56 8.17 -2.88 -7.83
N THR A 57 7.60 -1.80 -7.29
CA THR A 57 7.18 -1.73 -5.89
C THR A 57 5.76 -2.23 -5.76
N ILE A 58 5.56 -3.22 -4.89
CA ILE A 58 4.26 -3.84 -4.60
C ILE A 58 3.83 -3.43 -3.20
N ARG A 59 2.77 -2.63 -3.10
CA ARG A 59 2.17 -2.26 -1.84
C ARG A 59 1.22 -3.37 -1.39
N TYR A 60 1.41 -3.87 -0.18
CA TYR A 60 0.50 -4.84 0.43
C TYR A 60 -0.86 -4.20 0.72
N LEU A 61 -1.84 -5.05 1.03
CA LEU A 61 -3.23 -4.67 1.23
C LEU A 61 -3.33 -3.48 2.21
N ASP A 62 -3.95 -2.40 1.74
CA ASP A 62 -4.03 -1.14 2.48
C ASP A 62 -5.45 -0.82 2.97
N PRO A 63 -6.54 -0.93 2.16
CA PRO A 63 -7.88 -0.55 2.61
C PRO A 63 -8.41 -1.41 3.74
N PRO A 64 -9.31 -0.86 4.57
CA PRO A 64 -10.02 -1.65 5.57
C PRO A 64 -10.92 -2.70 4.92
N LEU A 65 -11.13 -3.82 5.60
CA LEU A 65 -11.82 -4.99 5.04
C LEU A 65 -13.28 -4.74 4.69
N HIS A 66 -13.95 -3.81 5.37
CA HIS A 66 -15.36 -3.50 5.08
C HIS A 66 -15.60 -2.95 3.67
N GLU A 67 -14.58 -2.35 3.03
CA GLU A 67 -14.70 -1.83 1.66
C GLU A 67 -14.99 -2.93 0.62
N PHE A 68 -14.66 -4.18 0.93
CA PHE A 68 -14.91 -5.33 0.05
C PHE A 68 -16.31 -5.96 0.27
N LEU A 69 -17.04 -5.49 1.27
CA LEU A 69 -18.36 -6.03 1.63
C LEU A 69 -19.47 -5.11 1.15
N PRO A 70 -20.63 -5.68 0.76
CA PRO A 70 -21.79 -4.89 0.39
C PRO A 70 -22.39 -4.17 1.61
N THR A 71 -23.01 -3.01 1.36
CA THR A 71 -23.66 -2.21 2.40
C THR A 71 -25.18 -2.28 2.36
N LYS A 72 -25.77 -2.67 1.22
CA LYS A 72 -27.24 -2.77 1.06
C LYS A 72 -27.73 -4.13 1.52
N ASP A 73 -28.87 -4.15 2.21
CA ASP A 73 -29.47 -5.38 2.74
C ASP A 73 -29.78 -6.43 1.67
N GLU A 74 -30.13 -6.00 0.45
CA GLU A 74 -30.38 -6.90 -0.69
C GLU A 74 -29.11 -7.63 -1.11
N ASP A 75 -28.01 -6.89 -1.26
CA ASP A 75 -26.70 -7.42 -1.67
C ASP A 75 -26.10 -8.30 -0.55
N ILE A 76 -26.35 -7.94 0.73
CA ILE A 76 -25.93 -8.74 1.89
C ILE A 76 -26.69 -10.08 1.91
N LYS A 77 -28.00 -10.11 1.57
CA LYS A 77 -28.80 -11.34 1.49
C LYS A 77 -28.30 -12.27 0.39
N GLU A 78 -28.01 -11.72 -0.77
CA GLU A 78 -27.46 -12.47 -1.89
C GLU A 78 -26.09 -13.08 -1.52
N LEU A 79 -25.20 -12.26 -0.99
CA LEU A 79 -23.89 -12.71 -0.55
C LEU A 79 -23.97 -13.77 0.57
N ALA A 80 -24.89 -13.62 1.53
CA ALA A 80 -25.08 -14.60 2.60
C ALA A 80 -25.52 -15.96 2.03
N ALA A 81 -26.44 -15.96 1.07
CA ALA A 81 -26.86 -17.20 0.39
C ALA A 81 -25.68 -17.86 -0.36
N ASP A 82 -24.88 -17.08 -1.07
CA ASP A 82 -23.70 -17.56 -1.80
C ASP A 82 -22.62 -18.16 -0.89
N MET A 83 -22.50 -17.62 0.31
CA MET A 83 -21.52 -18.07 1.32
C MET A 83 -22.06 -19.16 2.25
N GLY A 84 -23.33 -19.53 2.14
CA GLY A 84 -23.98 -20.49 3.05
C GLY A 84 -24.11 -19.95 4.49
N MET A 85 -24.17 -18.64 4.65
CA MET A 85 -24.40 -17.95 5.92
C MET A 85 -25.85 -17.49 6.06
N THR A 86 -26.29 -17.22 7.28
CA THR A 86 -27.56 -16.51 7.47
C THR A 86 -27.38 -15.01 7.17
N PHE A 87 -28.45 -14.35 6.76
CA PHE A 87 -28.44 -12.90 6.55
C PHE A 87 -28.00 -12.13 7.81
N ASP A 88 -28.53 -12.55 8.96
CA ASP A 88 -28.21 -11.89 10.24
C ASP A 88 -26.76 -12.07 10.65
N ASP A 89 -26.17 -13.25 10.42
CA ASP A 89 -24.75 -13.49 10.69
C ASP A 89 -23.86 -12.58 9.83
N LEU A 90 -24.12 -12.53 8.52
CA LEU A 90 -23.32 -11.69 7.63
C LEU A 90 -23.54 -10.20 7.90
N LYS A 91 -24.76 -9.78 8.19
CA LYS A 91 -25.08 -8.40 8.57
C LYS A 91 -24.34 -7.98 9.84
N ASN A 92 -24.23 -8.88 10.82
CA ASN A 92 -23.45 -8.64 12.04
C ASN A 92 -21.95 -8.51 11.74
N VAL A 93 -21.39 -9.32 10.84
CA VAL A 93 -20.00 -9.18 10.39
C VAL A 93 -19.78 -7.83 9.74
N VAL A 94 -20.63 -7.44 8.77
CA VAL A 94 -20.53 -6.13 8.10
C VAL A 94 -20.62 -4.99 9.12
N ALA A 95 -21.57 -5.05 10.06
CA ALA A 95 -21.71 -4.04 11.11
C ALA A 95 -20.49 -3.97 12.04
N SER A 96 -19.89 -5.11 12.38
CA SER A 96 -18.72 -5.17 13.26
C SER A 96 -17.45 -4.60 12.63
N LEU A 97 -17.37 -4.65 11.30
CA LEU A 97 -16.23 -4.11 10.53
C LEU A 97 -16.41 -2.64 10.15
N HIS A 98 -17.60 -2.07 10.36
CA HIS A 98 -17.86 -0.66 10.04
C HIS A 98 -17.03 0.25 10.94
N GLU A 99 -16.34 1.19 10.33
CA GLU A 99 -15.50 2.17 11.02
C GLU A 99 -16.04 3.59 10.85
N PHE A 100 -15.98 4.38 11.91
CA PHE A 100 -16.40 5.81 11.85
C PHE A 100 -15.44 6.65 11.00
N ASN A 101 -14.16 6.31 11.02
CA ASN A 101 -13.13 6.93 10.20
C ASN A 101 -12.21 5.87 9.60
N PRO A 102 -12.54 5.34 8.41
CA PRO A 102 -11.77 4.29 7.77
C PRO A 102 -10.31 4.66 7.50
N MET A 103 -10.03 5.96 7.24
CA MET A 103 -8.67 6.43 6.97
C MET A 103 -7.72 6.25 8.16
N MET A 104 -8.25 6.31 9.38
CA MET A 104 -7.50 6.13 10.65
C MET A 104 -7.77 4.77 11.30
N GLY A 105 -8.46 3.87 10.62
CA GLY A 105 -8.97 2.63 11.16
C GLY A 105 -8.05 1.43 11.02
N HIS A 106 -8.68 0.26 10.94
CA HIS A 106 -8.04 -1.04 10.85
C HIS A 106 -7.66 -1.37 9.41
N ARG A 107 -6.57 -0.81 8.95
CA ARG A 107 -6.06 -0.95 7.58
C ARG A 107 -4.53 -1.06 7.55
N GLY A 108 -3.96 -1.34 6.38
CA GLY A 108 -2.52 -1.33 6.15
C GLY A 108 -1.74 -2.26 7.07
N CYS A 109 -0.65 -1.77 7.66
CA CYS A 109 0.16 -2.58 8.59
C CYS A 109 -0.61 -3.04 9.81
N ARG A 110 -1.62 -2.28 10.28
CA ARG A 110 -2.47 -2.68 11.42
C ARG A 110 -3.25 -3.95 11.10
N LEU A 111 -3.75 -4.06 9.87
CA LEU A 111 -4.40 -5.26 9.37
C LEU A 111 -3.41 -6.43 9.29
N ALA A 112 -2.20 -6.19 8.77
CA ALA A 112 -1.16 -7.20 8.67
C ALA A 112 -0.62 -7.66 10.02
N VAL A 113 -0.69 -6.83 11.06
CA VAL A 113 -0.37 -7.22 12.45
C VAL A 113 -1.47 -8.11 13.03
N THR A 114 -2.74 -7.79 12.79
CA THR A 114 -3.89 -8.57 13.29
C THR A 114 -4.07 -9.89 12.55
N TYR A 115 -3.83 -9.89 11.24
CA TYR A 115 -3.99 -11.04 10.33
C TYR A 115 -2.72 -11.26 9.50
N PRO A 116 -1.62 -11.72 10.13
CA PRO A 116 -0.31 -11.86 9.46
C PRO A 116 -0.34 -12.87 8.30
N GLU A 117 -1.29 -13.79 8.28
CA GLU A 117 -1.51 -14.73 7.19
C GLU A 117 -1.83 -14.05 5.85
N ILE A 118 -2.41 -12.83 5.86
CA ILE A 118 -2.62 -12.03 4.64
C ILE A 118 -1.28 -11.61 4.05
N ALA A 119 -0.39 -11.05 4.88
CA ALA A 119 0.96 -10.67 4.46
C ALA A 119 1.77 -11.88 4.00
N ALA A 120 1.64 -13.01 4.69
CA ALA A 120 2.30 -14.26 4.30
C ALA A 120 1.82 -14.74 2.91
N MET A 121 0.51 -14.71 2.64
CA MET A 121 -0.05 -15.07 1.33
C MET A 121 0.45 -14.12 0.24
N GLN A 122 0.40 -12.80 0.47
CA GLN A 122 0.89 -11.83 -0.52
C GLN A 122 2.39 -12.02 -0.81
N THR A 123 3.18 -12.33 0.21
CA THR A 123 4.61 -12.64 0.03
C THR A 123 4.81 -13.88 -0.82
N ARG A 124 4.04 -14.96 -0.57
CA ARG A 124 4.12 -16.16 -1.41
C ARG A 124 3.80 -15.87 -2.87
N ALA A 125 2.73 -15.11 -3.11
CA ALA A 125 2.32 -14.73 -4.46
C ALA A 125 3.40 -13.91 -5.18
N VAL A 126 3.98 -12.90 -4.50
CA VAL A 126 5.04 -12.03 -5.04
C VAL A 126 6.31 -12.84 -5.38
N ILE A 127 6.80 -13.61 -4.42
CA ILE A 127 8.07 -14.34 -4.58
C ILE A 127 7.93 -15.47 -5.61
N LYS A 128 6.85 -16.24 -5.58
CA LYS A 128 6.60 -17.28 -6.59
C LYS A 128 6.51 -16.69 -7.99
N ALA A 129 5.81 -15.57 -8.16
CA ALA A 129 5.71 -14.87 -9.43
C ALA A 129 7.09 -14.41 -9.93
N ALA A 130 7.89 -13.82 -9.05
CA ALA A 130 9.25 -13.39 -9.39
C ALA A 130 10.15 -14.58 -9.79
N LEU A 131 10.10 -15.69 -9.06
CA LEU A 131 10.84 -16.90 -9.36
C LEU A 131 10.43 -17.49 -10.71
N ASN A 132 9.12 -17.61 -10.98
CA ASN A 132 8.61 -18.18 -12.24
C ASN A 132 9.05 -17.33 -13.44
N VAL A 133 8.87 -15.99 -13.37
CA VAL A 133 9.25 -15.10 -14.47
C VAL A 133 10.77 -15.04 -14.63
N SER A 134 11.54 -15.10 -13.55
CA SER A 134 13.01 -15.18 -13.63
C SER A 134 13.47 -16.47 -14.33
N ALA A 135 12.85 -17.61 -14.04
CA ALA A 135 13.15 -18.86 -14.73
C ALA A 135 12.74 -18.85 -16.21
N GLU A 136 11.63 -18.18 -16.54
CA GLU A 136 11.13 -18.05 -17.92
C GLU A 136 12.00 -17.12 -18.77
N THR A 137 12.50 -16.03 -18.21
CA THR A 137 13.16 -14.94 -18.95
C THR A 137 14.69 -14.98 -18.88
N GLY A 138 15.24 -15.64 -17.88
CA GLY A 138 16.69 -15.77 -17.66
C GLY A 138 17.33 -14.59 -16.91
N TYR A 139 16.58 -13.53 -16.57
CA TYR A 139 17.04 -12.48 -15.67
C TYR A 139 16.40 -12.59 -14.29
N ILE A 140 17.12 -12.18 -13.24
CA ILE A 140 16.64 -12.27 -11.86
C ILE A 140 15.86 -11.00 -11.47
N ILE A 141 14.58 -11.17 -11.16
CA ILE A 141 13.74 -10.08 -10.66
C ILE A 141 14.07 -9.82 -9.20
N THR A 142 14.11 -8.54 -8.83
CA THR A 142 14.23 -8.10 -7.43
C THR A 142 12.90 -7.48 -6.99
N PRO A 143 12.03 -8.21 -6.28
CA PRO A 143 10.78 -7.65 -5.76
C PRO A 143 11.01 -6.55 -4.73
N HIS A 144 10.27 -5.44 -4.83
CA HIS A 144 10.22 -4.41 -3.79
C HIS A 144 8.87 -4.51 -3.08
N ILE A 145 8.88 -4.93 -1.83
CA ILE A 145 7.69 -5.15 -0.99
C ILE A 145 7.51 -3.94 -0.08
N MET A 146 6.34 -3.30 -0.16
CA MET A 146 6.05 -2.10 0.60
C MET A 146 4.92 -2.31 1.58
N ILE A 147 5.19 -2.05 2.85
CA ILE A 147 4.22 -2.12 3.95
C ILE A 147 3.62 -0.72 4.16
N PRO A 148 2.30 -0.55 3.96
CA PRO A 148 1.64 0.75 4.10
C PRO A 148 1.33 1.09 5.56
N LEU A 149 1.07 2.37 5.82
CA LEU A 149 0.50 2.90 7.06
C LEU A 149 1.33 2.68 8.34
N VAL A 150 2.63 2.50 8.21
CA VAL A 150 3.53 2.34 9.36
C VAL A 150 3.66 3.67 10.12
N GLY A 151 3.40 3.63 11.42
CA GLY A 151 3.59 4.76 12.34
C GLY A 151 4.66 4.50 13.40
N GLU A 152 5.02 3.24 13.61
CA GLU A 152 6.01 2.79 14.60
C GLU A 152 6.94 1.74 13.98
N VAL A 153 8.25 1.83 14.27
CA VAL A 153 9.23 0.88 13.72
C VAL A 153 8.91 -0.59 14.05
N LYS A 154 8.31 -0.84 15.21
CA LYS A 154 7.94 -2.20 15.63
C LYS A 154 6.81 -2.80 14.79
N GLU A 155 5.90 -1.97 14.25
CA GLU A 155 4.89 -2.42 13.29
C GLU A 155 5.56 -2.94 12.02
N LEU A 156 6.49 -2.15 11.47
CA LEU A 156 7.25 -2.55 10.28
C LEU A 156 8.04 -3.83 10.54
N LYS A 157 8.77 -3.88 11.68
CA LYS A 157 9.56 -5.06 12.05
C LYS A 157 8.70 -6.31 12.14
N PHE A 158 7.55 -6.24 12.79
CA PHE A 158 6.65 -7.39 12.95
C PHE A 158 6.21 -7.95 11.58
N VAL A 159 5.73 -7.07 10.69
CA VAL A 159 5.27 -7.50 9.35
C VAL A 159 6.46 -7.95 8.49
N LYS A 160 7.59 -7.26 8.56
CA LYS A 160 8.83 -7.65 7.86
C LYS A 160 9.32 -9.04 8.28
N ASP A 161 9.25 -9.38 9.56
CA ASP A 161 9.66 -10.71 10.05
C ASP A 161 8.79 -11.81 9.40
N VAL A 162 7.50 -11.58 9.19
CA VAL A 162 6.62 -12.49 8.44
C VAL A 162 7.04 -12.58 6.97
N VAL A 163 7.28 -11.43 6.33
CA VAL A 163 7.70 -11.36 4.91
C VAL A 163 9.02 -12.10 4.70
N VAL A 164 10.03 -11.79 5.51
CA VAL A 164 11.37 -12.39 5.41
C VAL A 164 11.31 -13.90 5.59
N LYS A 165 10.59 -14.38 6.61
CA LYS A 165 10.43 -15.82 6.83
C LYS A 165 9.90 -16.54 5.59
N VAL A 166 8.80 -16.03 5.01
CA VAL A 166 8.15 -16.67 3.86
C VAL A 166 9.00 -16.54 2.60
N ALA A 167 9.59 -15.36 2.36
CA ALA A 167 10.42 -15.13 1.19
C ALA A 167 11.68 -16.00 1.19
N ASP A 168 12.40 -16.02 2.31
CA ASP A 168 13.64 -16.80 2.44
C ASP A 168 13.40 -18.29 2.31
N GLU A 169 12.31 -18.82 2.87
CA GLU A 169 11.92 -20.23 2.71
C GLU A 169 11.70 -20.59 1.23
N LEU A 170 10.99 -19.76 0.47
CA LEU A 170 10.70 -19.99 -0.94
C LEU A 170 11.95 -19.84 -1.82
N ILE A 171 12.73 -18.80 -1.60
CA ILE A 171 13.97 -18.56 -2.35
C ILE A 171 14.96 -19.69 -2.11
N LYS A 172 15.15 -20.10 -0.85
CA LYS A 172 16.01 -21.25 -0.51
C LYS A 172 15.54 -22.54 -1.16
N ALA A 173 14.23 -22.80 -1.16
CA ALA A 173 13.67 -24.00 -1.79
C ALA A 173 13.84 -24.01 -3.31
N SER A 174 13.85 -22.85 -3.96
CA SER A 174 14.04 -22.71 -5.41
C SER A 174 15.50 -22.92 -5.87
N GLY A 175 16.47 -22.72 -4.98
CA GLY A 175 17.90 -22.73 -5.32
C GLY A 175 18.36 -21.52 -6.14
N VAL A 176 17.53 -20.51 -6.35
CA VAL A 176 17.85 -19.28 -7.09
C VAL A 176 18.42 -18.24 -6.11
N ASP A 177 19.50 -17.56 -6.50
CA ASP A 177 20.04 -16.42 -5.74
C ASP A 177 19.23 -15.16 -6.07
N MET A 178 18.05 -15.04 -5.46
CA MET A 178 17.13 -13.89 -5.63
C MET A 178 17.22 -12.98 -4.43
N LYS A 179 17.33 -11.68 -4.70
CA LYS A 179 17.21 -10.62 -3.70
C LYS A 179 15.80 -10.01 -3.74
N TYR A 180 15.37 -9.46 -2.63
CA TYR A 180 14.16 -8.64 -2.51
C TYR A 180 14.42 -7.51 -1.53
N LEU A 181 13.61 -6.46 -1.58
CA LEU A 181 13.68 -5.33 -0.64
C LEU A 181 12.35 -5.21 0.12
N VAL A 182 12.45 -4.91 1.39
CA VAL A 182 11.28 -4.59 2.23
C VAL A 182 11.38 -3.14 2.68
N GLY A 183 10.42 -2.33 2.26
CA GLY A 183 10.35 -0.93 2.62
C GLY A 183 8.96 -0.56 3.13
N THR A 184 8.76 0.72 3.35
CA THR A 184 7.50 1.23 3.87
C THR A 184 7.04 2.51 3.18
N MET A 185 5.76 2.80 3.36
CA MET A 185 5.20 4.10 3.02
C MET A 185 5.34 5.06 4.21
N ILE A 186 5.92 6.23 3.97
CA ILE A 186 5.92 7.34 4.94
C ILE A 186 4.72 8.21 4.62
N GLU A 187 3.66 8.01 5.36
CA GLU A 187 2.36 8.68 5.14
C GLU A 187 1.67 9.10 6.44
N ILE A 188 2.23 8.71 7.58
CA ILE A 188 1.81 9.16 8.90
C ILE A 188 2.83 10.20 9.40
N PRO A 189 2.40 11.38 9.91
CA PRO A 189 3.32 12.38 10.43
C PRO A 189 4.30 11.84 11.47
N ARG A 190 3.85 10.94 12.36
CA ARG A 190 4.74 10.28 13.31
C ARG A 190 5.85 9.49 12.64
N ALA A 191 5.54 8.78 11.54
CA ALA A 191 6.55 8.05 10.77
C ALA A 191 7.60 8.98 10.17
N ALA A 192 7.18 10.13 9.65
CA ALA A 192 8.11 11.15 9.15
C ALA A 192 9.01 11.70 10.25
N LEU A 193 8.47 11.94 11.45
CA LEU A 193 9.23 12.42 12.62
C LEU A 193 10.21 11.38 13.20
N THR A 194 9.99 10.10 12.96
CA THR A 194 10.81 8.98 13.46
C THR A 194 11.45 8.18 12.32
N ALA A 195 11.65 8.82 11.16
CA ALA A 195 12.10 8.16 9.95
C ALA A 195 13.48 7.50 10.08
N GLY A 196 14.39 8.09 10.85
CA GLY A 196 15.69 7.48 11.16
C GLY A 196 15.55 6.13 11.89
N GLU A 197 14.61 6.00 12.82
CA GLU A 197 14.35 4.71 13.48
C GLU A 197 13.74 3.69 12.50
N ILE A 198 12.80 4.13 11.66
CA ILE A 198 12.16 3.27 10.66
C ILE A 198 13.17 2.80 9.60
N ALA A 199 14.14 3.64 9.22
CA ALA A 199 15.19 3.30 8.26
C ALA A 199 16.16 2.20 8.74
N LYS A 200 16.18 1.87 10.04
CA LYS A 200 16.91 0.71 10.54
C LYS A 200 16.34 -0.60 10.01
N GLU A 201 15.03 -0.63 9.77
CA GLU A 201 14.32 -1.79 9.25
C GLU A 201 13.96 -1.67 7.76
N ALA A 202 13.59 -0.47 7.29
CA ALA A 202 13.20 -0.25 5.90
C ALA A 202 14.42 -0.11 4.98
N GLU A 203 14.33 -0.70 3.79
CA GLU A 203 15.34 -0.59 2.74
C GLU A 203 15.00 0.49 1.70
N PHE A 204 13.75 0.97 1.71
CA PHE A 204 13.31 2.12 0.95
C PHE A 204 12.10 2.78 1.60
N PHE A 205 11.90 4.06 1.30
CA PHE A 205 10.69 4.82 1.64
C PHE A 205 9.93 5.22 0.37
N SER A 206 8.61 5.18 0.45
CA SER A 206 7.73 5.85 -0.51
C SER A 206 6.84 6.83 0.25
N PHE A 207 6.89 8.10 -0.10
CA PHE A 207 6.04 9.11 0.55
C PHE A 207 4.61 9.02 0.02
N GLY A 208 3.68 8.63 0.88
CA GLY A 208 2.23 8.59 0.62
C GLY A 208 1.60 9.94 0.91
N THR A 209 1.75 10.89 -0.01
CA THR A 209 1.45 12.30 0.27
C THR A 209 -0.03 12.60 0.41
N ASN A 210 -0.93 11.75 -0.07
CA ASN A 210 -2.37 11.92 0.17
C ASN A 210 -2.69 11.78 1.67
N ASP A 211 -2.30 10.66 2.28
CA ASP A 211 -2.50 10.41 3.71
C ASP A 211 -1.67 11.38 4.58
N LEU A 212 -0.42 11.62 4.18
CA LEU A 212 0.44 12.57 4.91
C LEU A 212 -0.16 13.97 4.92
N THR A 213 -0.75 14.43 3.81
CA THR A 213 -1.46 15.71 3.73
C THR A 213 -2.68 15.72 4.63
N GLN A 214 -3.57 14.70 4.54
CA GLN A 214 -4.75 14.61 5.39
C GLN A 214 -4.41 14.70 6.88
N MET A 215 -3.44 13.94 7.32
CA MET A 215 -3.07 13.87 8.74
C MET A 215 -2.31 15.11 9.22
N THR A 216 -1.57 15.77 8.33
CA THR A 216 -0.84 17.02 8.67
C THR A 216 -1.79 18.21 8.77
N PHE A 217 -2.75 18.32 7.83
CA PHE A 217 -3.77 19.35 7.88
C PHE A 217 -4.91 19.05 8.87
N GLY A 218 -5.10 17.78 9.24
CA GLY A 218 -6.13 17.36 10.19
C GLY A 218 -7.54 17.34 9.61
N PHE A 219 -7.69 17.11 8.28
CA PHE A 219 -9.00 16.94 7.65
C PHE A 219 -8.97 15.85 6.56
N SER A 220 -10.13 15.24 6.34
CA SER A 220 -10.31 14.20 5.33
C SER A 220 -10.39 14.82 3.93
N ARG A 221 -9.73 14.18 2.95
CA ARG A 221 -9.87 14.53 1.53
C ARG A 221 -11.32 14.44 1.05
N ASP A 222 -12.06 13.43 1.52
CA ASP A 222 -13.43 13.18 1.09
C ASP A 222 -14.41 14.20 1.66
N ASP A 223 -14.12 14.75 2.83
CA ASP A 223 -14.94 15.77 3.49
C ASP A 223 -14.53 17.21 3.19
N ALA A 224 -13.34 17.44 2.69
CA ALA A 224 -12.74 18.75 2.51
C ALA A 224 -13.55 19.67 1.56
N ALA A 225 -14.24 19.11 0.57
CA ALA A 225 -15.07 19.86 -0.35
C ALA A 225 -16.17 20.69 0.34
N LYS A 226 -16.57 20.29 1.55
CA LYS A 226 -17.60 21.01 2.34
C LYS A 226 -17.17 22.40 2.79
N PHE A 227 -15.87 22.67 2.91
CA PHE A 227 -15.34 23.94 3.43
C PHE A 227 -14.23 24.57 2.57
N LEU A 228 -13.52 23.82 1.75
CA LEU A 228 -12.39 24.33 0.95
C LEU A 228 -12.82 25.45 0.00
N GLY A 229 -14.05 25.42 -0.53
CA GLY A 229 -14.58 26.52 -1.35
C GLY A 229 -14.49 27.87 -0.65
N ALA A 230 -14.95 27.95 0.61
CA ALA A 230 -14.85 29.17 1.41
C ALA A 230 -13.40 29.59 1.72
N TYR A 231 -12.49 28.61 1.86
CA TYR A 231 -11.07 28.86 2.07
C TYR A 231 -10.41 29.51 0.85
N TYR A 232 -10.79 29.13 -0.36
CA TYR A 232 -10.29 29.74 -1.60
C TYR A 232 -10.87 31.15 -1.78
N GLU A 233 -12.19 31.32 -1.55
CA GLU A 233 -12.85 32.63 -1.63
C GLU A 233 -12.23 33.65 -0.66
N ASN A 234 -11.88 33.21 0.55
CA ASN A 234 -11.27 34.03 1.57
C ASN A 234 -9.73 34.10 1.46
N LYS A 235 -9.13 33.49 0.45
CA LYS A 235 -7.68 33.46 0.22
C LYS A 235 -6.88 32.89 1.41
N ILE A 236 -7.45 31.94 2.14
CA ILE A 236 -6.77 31.21 3.22
C ILE A 236 -5.83 30.18 2.59
N TYR A 237 -6.30 29.46 1.54
CA TYR A 237 -5.47 28.62 0.70
C TYR A 237 -5.46 29.17 -0.72
N GLU A 238 -4.29 29.15 -1.36
CA GLU A 238 -4.13 29.54 -2.76
C GLU A 238 -4.53 28.43 -3.71
N SER A 239 -4.38 27.17 -3.29
CA SER A 239 -4.67 25.96 -4.08
C SER A 239 -5.06 24.79 -3.19
N ASP A 240 -5.59 23.75 -3.82
CA ASP A 240 -5.93 22.49 -3.16
C ASP A 240 -4.66 21.75 -2.71
N PRO A 241 -4.46 21.52 -1.40
CA PRO A 241 -3.28 20.83 -0.88
C PRO A 241 -3.19 19.35 -1.30
N PHE A 242 -4.26 18.77 -1.84
CA PHE A 242 -4.25 17.42 -2.43
C PHE A 242 -3.81 17.40 -3.90
N GLN A 243 -3.88 18.53 -4.61
CA GLN A 243 -3.42 18.66 -5.99
C GLN A 243 -1.98 19.17 -6.05
N HIS A 244 -1.63 20.14 -5.23
CA HIS A 244 -0.31 20.73 -5.13
C HIS A 244 0.26 20.51 -3.74
N LEU A 245 1.46 19.92 -3.67
CA LEU A 245 2.09 19.61 -2.38
C LEU A 245 2.30 20.88 -1.55
N ASP A 246 1.78 20.89 -0.33
CA ASP A 246 2.16 21.89 0.66
C ASP A 246 3.63 21.72 1.02
N GLN A 247 4.47 22.61 0.47
CA GLN A 247 5.91 22.54 0.67
C GLN A 247 6.37 23.06 2.03
N ILE A 248 5.47 23.76 2.77
CA ILE A 248 5.76 24.39 4.07
C ILE A 248 5.60 23.38 5.20
N GLY A 249 4.43 22.76 5.32
CA GLY A 249 4.12 21.78 6.36
C GLY A 249 4.45 20.36 5.95
N VAL A 250 3.73 19.83 4.96
CA VAL A 250 3.92 18.43 4.47
C VAL A 250 5.32 18.26 3.88
N GLY A 251 5.77 19.21 3.08
CA GLY A 251 7.09 19.20 2.47
C GLY A 251 8.22 19.24 3.49
N LYS A 252 8.01 19.91 4.64
CA LYS A 252 8.98 19.88 5.75
C LYS A 252 9.11 18.48 6.35
N LEU A 253 7.99 17.76 6.51
CA LEU A 253 8.01 16.37 6.97
C LEU A 253 8.72 15.46 5.96
N VAL A 254 8.47 15.64 4.66
CA VAL A 254 9.15 14.88 3.60
C VAL A 254 10.67 15.11 3.63
N LYS A 255 11.12 16.39 3.70
CA LYS A 255 12.54 16.75 3.79
C LYS A 255 13.20 16.11 5.01
N MET A 256 12.58 16.22 6.16
CA MET A 256 13.07 15.67 7.42
C MET A 256 13.20 14.15 7.34
N ALA A 257 12.15 13.47 6.88
CA ALA A 257 12.16 12.02 6.76
C ALA A 257 13.20 11.51 5.73
N ALA A 258 13.37 12.23 4.62
CA ALA A 258 14.39 11.91 3.62
C ALA A 258 15.82 12.07 4.19
N HIS A 259 16.08 13.16 4.91
CA HIS A 259 17.35 13.42 5.56
C HIS A 259 17.66 12.37 6.63
N ASP A 260 16.79 12.21 7.62
CA ASP A 260 17.00 11.32 8.77
C ASP A 260 17.07 9.85 8.36
N GLY A 261 16.27 9.49 7.34
CA GLY A 261 16.32 8.16 6.74
C GLY A 261 17.69 7.85 6.12
N ARG A 262 18.22 8.75 5.29
CA ARG A 262 19.54 8.58 4.67
C ARG A 262 20.71 8.78 5.62
N GLU A 263 20.55 9.55 6.68
CA GLU A 263 21.56 9.61 7.75
C GLU A 263 21.73 8.23 8.42
N THR A 264 20.63 7.50 8.61
CA THR A 264 20.65 6.14 9.18
C THR A 264 21.07 5.08 8.15
N ARG A 265 20.55 5.18 6.92
CA ARG A 265 20.80 4.26 5.80
C ARG A 265 21.19 5.08 4.55
N PRO A 266 22.48 5.26 4.26
CA PRO A 266 22.94 6.10 3.14
C PRO A 266 22.45 5.66 1.76
N ASP A 267 22.18 4.37 1.57
CA ASP A 267 21.66 3.76 0.35
C ASP A 267 20.12 3.63 0.32
N LEU A 268 19.41 4.29 1.25
CA LEU A 268 17.96 4.25 1.32
C LEU A 268 17.33 4.79 0.03
N GLY A 269 16.57 3.93 -0.67
CA GLY A 269 15.77 4.32 -1.81
C GLY A 269 14.61 5.24 -1.38
N LEU A 270 14.41 6.36 -2.08
CA LEU A 270 13.37 7.33 -1.78
C LEU A 270 12.46 7.57 -2.99
N GLY A 271 11.16 7.44 -2.81
CA GLY A 271 10.18 7.73 -3.84
C GLY A 271 8.96 8.45 -3.30
N ILE A 272 8.12 8.92 -4.19
CA ILE A 272 6.82 9.51 -3.87
C ILE A 272 5.72 8.85 -4.69
N CYS A 273 4.54 8.73 -4.12
CA CYS A 273 3.34 8.30 -4.80
C CYS A 273 2.14 9.19 -4.41
N GLY A 274 1.07 9.07 -5.16
CA GLY A 274 -0.14 9.87 -4.99
C GLY A 274 -0.29 10.92 -6.08
N GLU A 275 -1.25 11.82 -5.90
CA GLU A 275 -1.59 12.86 -6.90
C GLU A 275 -0.42 13.82 -7.15
N HIS A 276 0.34 14.13 -6.11
CA HIS A 276 1.49 15.05 -6.18
C HIS A 276 2.61 14.56 -7.12
N GLY A 277 2.74 13.25 -7.32
CA GLY A 277 3.69 12.69 -8.30
C GLY A 277 3.38 13.06 -9.77
N GLY A 278 2.21 13.62 -10.04
CA GLY A 278 1.80 14.12 -11.36
C GLY A 278 1.71 15.63 -11.45
N ASP A 279 2.06 16.37 -10.40
CA ASP A 279 2.08 17.84 -10.37
C ASP A 279 3.50 18.37 -10.59
N PRO A 280 3.73 19.26 -11.60
CA PRO A 280 5.08 19.74 -11.93
C PRO A 280 5.83 20.36 -10.76
N THR A 281 5.16 21.22 -9.97
CA THR A 281 5.79 21.92 -8.84
C THR A 281 6.16 20.97 -7.71
N SER A 282 5.35 19.96 -7.51
CA SER A 282 5.61 18.88 -6.54
C SER A 282 6.77 17.97 -7.01
N VAL A 283 6.86 17.69 -8.31
CA VAL A 283 7.98 16.90 -8.87
C VAL A 283 9.31 17.65 -8.75
N GLU A 284 9.32 18.96 -9.04
CA GLU A 284 10.50 19.82 -8.83
C GLU A 284 10.92 19.81 -7.34
N PHE A 285 9.96 19.92 -6.43
CA PHE A 285 10.24 19.78 -5.00
C PHE A 285 10.88 18.44 -4.66
N CYS A 286 10.35 17.33 -5.19
CA CYS A 286 10.89 15.99 -4.97
C CYS A 286 12.33 15.87 -5.48
N HIS A 287 12.62 16.43 -6.67
CA HIS A 287 13.96 16.48 -7.22
C HIS A 287 14.93 17.25 -6.29
N ASN A 288 14.51 18.42 -5.81
CA ASN A 288 15.33 19.25 -4.92
C ASN A 288 15.57 18.60 -3.53
N VAL A 289 14.66 17.73 -3.08
CA VAL A 289 14.84 16.93 -1.85
C VAL A 289 15.75 15.72 -2.09
N GLY A 290 15.97 15.35 -3.35
CA GLY A 290 16.82 14.22 -3.74
C GLY A 290 16.08 12.89 -3.70
N LEU A 291 14.80 12.86 -4.05
CA LEU A 291 14.07 11.60 -4.26
C LEU A 291 14.55 10.91 -5.56
N ASP A 292 14.59 9.60 -5.55
CA ASP A 292 15.10 8.79 -6.65
C ASP A 292 14.06 8.59 -7.76
N TYR A 293 12.75 8.60 -7.41
CA TYR A 293 11.67 8.43 -8.37
C TYR A 293 10.34 9.03 -7.92
N VAL A 294 9.48 9.31 -8.89
CA VAL A 294 8.07 9.65 -8.67
C VAL A 294 7.18 8.59 -9.30
N SER A 295 6.08 8.26 -8.63
CA SER A 295 5.02 7.40 -9.14
C SER A 295 3.74 8.22 -9.29
N CYS A 296 3.18 8.24 -10.49
CA CYS A 296 1.94 8.96 -10.81
C CYS A 296 1.04 8.11 -11.71
N SER A 297 -0.19 8.58 -11.96
CA SER A 297 -1.06 7.93 -12.92
C SER A 297 -0.44 7.93 -14.33
N PRO A 298 -0.72 6.93 -15.17
CA PRO A 298 -0.14 6.83 -16.53
C PRO A 298 -0.34 8.09 -17.37
N PHE A 299 -1.48 8.75 -17.23
CA PHE A 299 -1.81 9.98 -17.97
C PHE A 299 -0.96 11.20 -17.56
N ARG A 300 -0.33 11.16 -16.38
CA ARG A 300 0.52 12.23 -15.86
C ARG A 300 2.01 12.04 -16.14
N VAL A 301 2.43 10.88 -16.63
CA VAL A 301 3.85 10.59 -16.95
C VAL A 301 4.46 11.58 -17.95
N PRO A 302 3.78 11.98 -19.07
CA PRO A 302 4.36 12.95 -19.99
C PRO A 302 4.59 14.33 -19.36
N ILE A 303 3.73 14.72 -18.39
CA ILE A 303 3.82 16.03 -17.71
C ILE A 303 5.05 16.06 -16.82
N GLY A 304 5.32 15.02 -16.03
CA GLY A 304 6.51 14.90 -15.21
C GLY A 304 7.81 14.97 -16.03
N ARG A 305 7.84 14.32 -17.19
CA ARG A 305 9.03 14.34 -18.08
C ARG A 305 9.32 15.70 -18.73
N ALA A 306 8.30 16.57 -18.88
CA ALA A 306 8.48 17.88 -19.50
C ALA A 306 9.16 18.92 -18.59
N HIS A 307 9.34 18.59 -17.30
CA HIS A 307 9.86 19.51 -16.28
C HIS A 307 11.13 19.00 -15.58
N VAL A 308 11.70 17.89 -16.04
CA VAL A 308 12.97 17.32 -15.53
C VAL A 308 14.08 17.49 -16.54
#